data_0a95c8419d1b717dabcea937340c3d53
#
_entry.id   0a95c8419d1b717dabcea937340c3d53
#
_cell.length_a   1.000
_cell.length_b   1.000
_cell.length_c   1.000
_cell.angle_alpha   90.00
_cell.angle_beta   90.00
_cell.angle_gamma   90.00
#
_symmetry.space_group_name_H-M   'P 1'
#
loop_
_entity.id
_entity.type
_entity.pdbx_description
1 polymer ?
#
loop_
_entity_poly.entity_id
_entity_poly.type
_entity_poly.pdbx_seq_one_letter_code
_entity_poly.pdbx_strand_id
1 'polypeptide(L)'
;FTLVGYSMGGRLALHAALALGARIGRLVLVSASAGIDDRAARERRRAADEQLAGEIETHDIDWFVERWRGVPLFAGDPDWVHEEVAVDERRCAPAALAASLRAFGPGSMTPMWDRLGELTLPVAILAGERDGAYVAAGQRLLRALPDATLTIVPGAGHRLALEAPEEVAAAIAN
;
A
#
# COMPACT_ATOMS: atom_id res chain seq x y z
N PHE A 1 4.39 15.09 -14.03
CA PHE A 1 4.71 15.00 -12.59
C PHE A 1 5.05 13.57 -12.20
N THR A 2 5.77 13.38 -11.08
CA THR A 2 5.98 12.09 -10.44
C THR A 2 4.79 11.78 -9.53
N LEU A 3 4.17 10.61 -9.72
CA LEU A 3 3.13 10.11 -8.82
C LEU A 3 3.74 9.11 -7.84
N VAL A 4 3.49 9.32 -6.55
CA VAL A 4 3.97 8.43 -5.48
C VAL A 4 2.79 7.77 -4.80
N GLY A 5 2.86 6.46 -4.59
CA GLY A 5 1.83 5.73 -3.88
C GLY A 5 2.40 4.72 -2.90
N TYR A 6 1.99 4.82 -1.62
CA TYR A 6 2.35 3.88 -0.57
C TYR A 6 1.19 2.92 -0.29
N SER A 7 1.46 1.63 -0.20
CA SER A 7 0.52 0.59 0.19
C SER A 7 -0.82 0.68 -0.56
N MET A 8 -1.93 1.04 0.10
CA MET A 8 -3.23 1.33 -0.52
C MET A 8 -3.11 2.43 -1.57
N GLY A 9 -2.38 3.52 -1.27
CA GLY A 9 -2.10 4.59 -2.21
C GLY A 9 -1.35 4.12 -3.46
N GLY A 10 -0.50 3.09 -3.35
CA GLY A 10 0.18 2.47 -4.48
C GLY A 10 -0.80 1.77 -5.44
N ARG A 11 -1.81 1.07 -4.92
CA ARG A 11 -2.88 0.51 -5.77
C ARG A 11 -3.67 1.61 -6.48
N LEU A 12 -4.02 2.67 -5.75
CA LEU A 12 -4.70 3.84 -6.34
C LEU A 12 -3.81 4.51 -7.40
N ALA A 13 -2.50 4.62 -7.15
CA ALA A 13 -1.56 5.22 -8.09
C ALA A 13 -1.44 4.41 -9.39
N LEU A 14 -1.51 3.07 -9.35
CA LEU A 14 -1.57 2.24 -10.55
C LEU A 14 -2.83 2.52 -11.38
N HIS A 15 -4.01 2.59 -10.73
CA HIS A 15 -5.25 2.96 -11.42
C HIS A 15 -5.17 4.37 -12.02
N ALA A 16 -4.63 5.32 -11.26
CA ALA A 16 -4.46 6.71 -11.72
C ALA A 16 -3.48 6.79 -12.90
N ALA A 17 -2.38 6.03 -12.87
CA ALA A 17 -1.40 6.02 -13.95
C ALA A 17 -2.00 5.55 -15.27
N LEU A 18 -2.83 4.51 -15.24
CA LEU A 18 -3.55 4.05 -16.44
C LEU A 18 -4.61 5.06 -16.92
N ALA A 19 -5.27 5.75 -16.01
CA ALA A 19 -6.32 6.71 -16.37
C ALA A 19 -5.76 8.05 -16.88
N LEU A 20 -4.64 8.51 -16.32
CA LEU A 20 -4.05 9.82 -16.62
C LEU A 20 -3.00 9.78 -17.75
N GLY A 21 -2.47 8.60 -18.04
CA GLY A 21 -1.54 8.38 -19.14
C GLY A 21 -0.32 9.30 -19.11
N ALA A 22 -0.03 9.97 -20.22
CA ALA A 22 1.14 10.84 -20.40
C ALA A 22 1.24 12.04 -19.43
N ARG A 23 0.23 12.32 -18.62
CA ARG A 23 0.32 13.35 -17.56
C ARG A 23 1.25 12.93 -16.42
N ILE A 24 1.47 11.63 -16.25
CA ILE A 24 2.39 11.09 -15.24
C ILE A 24 3.68 10.73 -15.97
N GLY A 25 4.76 11.42 -15.63
CA GLY A 25 6.09 11.18 -16.18
C GLY A 25 6.83 10.02 -15.50
N ARG A 26 6.45 9.71 -14.24
CA ARG A 26 7.07 8.66 -13.43
C ARG A 26 6.14 8.18 -12.33
N LEU A 27 6.22 6.90 -11.97
CA LEU A 27 5.50 6.30 -10.86
C LEU A 27 6.46 5.74 -9.82
N VAL A 28 6.22 6.02 -8.53
CA VAL A 28 6.95 5.45 -7.41
C VAL A 28 5.98 4.65 -6.54
N LEU A 29 6.22 3.36 -6.41
CA LEU A 29 5.39 2.43 -5.65
C LEU A 29 6.15 1.98 -4.40
N VAL A 30 5.67 2.38 -3.23
CA VAL A 30 6.26 2.04 -1.94
C VAL A 30 5.39 1.00 -1.24
N SER A 31 5.95 -0.16 -0.94
CA SER A 31 5.24 -1.28 -0.28
C SER A 31 3.86 -1.54 -0.90
N ALA A 32 3.79 -1.67 -2.22
CA ALA A 32 2.55 -1.75 -2.98
C ALA A 32 2.41 -3.06 -3.76
N SER A 33 1.18 -3.36 -4.18
CA SER A 33 0.85 -4.49 -5.06
C SER A 33 -0.17 -4.05 -6.11
N ALA A 34 -0.38 -4.86 -7.14
CA ALA A 34 -1.44 -4.61 -8.12
C ALA A 34 -2.79 -5.26 -7.72
N GLY A 35 -2.98 -5.58 -6.45
CA GLY A 35 -4.22 -6.15 -5.92
C GLY A 35 -4.25 -7.67 -5.84
N ILE A 36 -5.39 -8.24 -5.48
CA ILE A 36 -5.62 -9.69 -5.32
C ILE A 36 -6.29 -10.21 -6.59
N ASP A 37 -5.58 -10.99 -7.40
CA ASP A 37 -6.09 -11.56 -8.64
C ASP A 37 -6.94 -12.83 -8.44
N ASP A 38 -6.60 -13.68 -7.46
CA ASP A 38 -7.45 -14.82 -7.13
C ASP A 38 -8.82 -14.36 -6.61
N ARG A 39 -9.87 -14.75 -7.33
CA ARG A 39 -11.23 -14.31 -7.05
C ARG A 39 -11.71 -14.73 -5.65
N ALA A 40 -11.45 -15.97 -5.25
CA ALA A 40 -11.90 -16.47 -3.97
C ALA A 40 -11.16 -15.80 -2.80
N ALA A 41 -9.84 -15.55 -2.96
CA ALA A 41 -9.06 -14.79 -1.98
C ALA A 41 -9.54 -13.34 -1.88
N ARG A 42 -9.87 -12.71 -3.01
CA ARG A 42 -10.40 -11.34 -3.04
C ARG A 42 -11.77 -11.24 -2.37
N GLU A 43 -12.66 -12.20 -2.59
CA GLU A 43 -13.99 -12.26 -1.93
C GLU A 43 -13.84 -12.45 -0.41
N ARG A 44 -12.97 -13.36 0.04
CA ARG A 44 -12.65 -13.53 1.48
C ARG A 44 -12.08 -12.25 2.09
N ARG A 45 -11.17 -11.59 1.38
CA ARG A 45 -10.62 -10.33 1.87
C ARG A 45 -11.67 -9.23 1.93
N ARG A 46 -12.57 -9.14 0.96
CA ARG A 46 -13.67 -8.17 0.98
C ARG A 46 -14.61 -8.40 2.17
N ALA A 47 -14.93 -9.63 2.47
CA ALA A 47 -15.75 -9.97 3.64
C ALA A 47 -15.06 -9.57 4.96
N ALA A 48 -13.76 -9.82 5.07
CA ALA A 48 -12.97 -9.42 6.23
C ALA A 48 -12.84 -7.89 6.37
N ASP A 49 -12.66 -7.18 5.25
CA ASP A 49 -12.63 -5.71 5.23
C ASP A 49 -13.99 -5.12 5.66
N GLU A 50 -15.12 -5.71 5.23
CA GLU A 50 -16.46 -5.29 5.62
C GLU A 50 -16.72 -5.53 7.13
N GLN A 51 -16.32 -6.69 7.64
CA GLN A 51 -16.42 -6.97 9.06
C GLN A 51 -15.64 -5.95 9.88
N LEU A 52 -14.37 -5.69 9.51
CA LEU A 52 -13.53 -4.72 10.20
C LEU A 52 -14.11 -3.30 10.11
N ALA A 53 -14.67 -2.92 8.94
CA ALA A 53 -15.32 -1.62 8.78
C ALA A 53 -16.53 -1.47 9.73
N GLY A 54 -17.32 -2.51 9.90
CA GLY A 54 -18.41 -2.54 10.88
C GLY A 54 -17.93 -2.44 12.33
N GLU A 55 -16.82 -3.10 12.68
CA GLU A 55 -16.20 -2.99 13.99
C GLU A 55 -15.72 -1.55 14.25
N ILE A 56 -15.04 -0.92 13.27
CA ILE A 56 -14.56 0.47 13.35
C ILE A 56 -15.71 1.45 13.61
N GLU A 57 -16.86 1.27 12.98
CA GLU A 57 -18.03 2.16 13.14
C GLU A 57 -18.68 2.09 14.53
N THR A 58 -18.45 1.00 15.27
CA THR A 58 -19.04 0.77 16.60
C THR A 58 -18.09 1.07 17.76
N HIS A 59 -16.83 1.42 17.47
CA HIS A 59 -15.81 1.69 18.48
C HIS A 59 -15.21 3.10 18.27
N ASP A 60 -14.44 3.56 19.26
CA ASP A 60 -13.70 4.81 19.18
C ASP A 60 -12.37 4.65 18.39
N ILE A 61 -11.70 5.76 18.20
CA ILE A 61 -10.45 5.79 17.43
C ILE A 61 -9.30 5.08 18.17
N ASP A 62 -9.27 5.09 19.48
CA ASP A 62 -8.23 4.42 20.26
C ASP A 62 -8.34 2.89 20.13
N TRP A 63 -9.57 2.35 20.09
CA TRP A 63 -9.78 0.96 19.76
C TRP A 63 -9.22 0.60 18.36
N PHE A 64 -9.44 1.47 17.37
CA PHE A 64 -8.87 1.27 16.03
C PHE A 64 -7.34 1.24 16.05
N VAL A 65 -6.71 2.19 16.72
CA VAL A 65 -5.24 2.26 16.84
C VAL A 65 -4.67 0.96 17.41
N GLU A 66 -5.22 0.46 18.51
CA GLU A 66 -4.78 -0.80 19.11
C GLU A 66 -5.06 -2.00 18.21
N ARG A 67 -6.21 -2.04 17.59
CA ARG A 67 -6.60 -3.10 16.65
C ARG A 67 -5.70 -3.15 15.44
N TRP A 68 -5.33 -1.97 14.91
CA TRP A 68 -4.51 -1.83 13.71
C TRP A 68 -3.05 -2.18 14.00
N ARG A 69 -2.53 -1.80 15.16
CA ARG A 69 -1.20 -2.21 15.65
C ARG A 69 -1.03 -3.74 15.66
N GLY A 70 -2.07 -4.47 16.02
CA GLY A 70 -2.08 -5.93 16.07
C GLY A 70 -2.21 -6.65 14.72
N VAL A 71 -2.30 -5.93 13.59
CA VAL A 71 -2.36 -6.55 12.27
C VAL A 71 -1.00 -7.20 11.94
N PRO A 72 -0.97 -8.45 11.45
CA PRO A 72 0.29 -9.17 11.16
C PRO A 72 1.26 -8.41 10.26
N LEU A 73 0.75 -7.56 9.37
CA LEU A 73 1.55 -6.72 8.49
C LEU A 73 2.44 -5.73 9.27
N PHE A 74 2.02 -5.31 10.45
CA PHE A 74 2.69 -4.29 11.27
C PHE A 74 3.30 -4.86 12.55
N ALA A 75 3.12 -6.15 12.82
CA ALA A 75 3.57 -6.79 14.07
C ALA A 75 5.10 -6.75 14.27
N GLY A 76 5.87 -6.53 13.21
CA GLY A 76 7.32 -6.38 13.25
C GLY A 76 7.81 -4.92 13.26
N ASP A 77 6.91 -3.95 13.31
CA ASP A 77 7.30 -2.55 13.35
C ASP A 77 7.94 -2.21 14.71
N PRO A 78 8.99 -1.38 14.74
CA PRO A 78 9.54 -0.85 15.98
C PRO A 78 8.50 -0.05 16.78
N ASP A 79 8.62 -0.01 18.11
CA ASP A 79 7.68 0.73 18.97
C ASP A 79 7.55 2.20 18.58
N TRP A 80 8.65 2.86 18.24
CA TRP A 80 8.62 4.26 17.81
C TRP A 80 7.82 4.49 16.53
N VAL A 81 7.80 3.50 15.61
CA VAL A 81 6.97 3.57 14.39
C VAL A 81 5.49 3.47 14.76
N HIS A 82 5.14 2.58 15.67
CA HIS A 82 3.78 2.47 16.18
C HIS A 82 3.31 3.76 16.87
N GLU A 83 4.17 4.38 17.67
CA GLU A 83 3.87 5.63 18.39
C GLU A 83 3.63 6.78 17.41
N GLU A 84 4.51 6.93 16.40
CA GLU A 84 4.40 7.99 15.39
C GLU A 84 3.12 7.85 14.56
N VAL A 85 2.82 6.64 14.10
CA VAL A 85 1.61 6.38 13.30
C VAL A 85 0.34 6.57 14.11
N ALA A 86 0.32 6.19 15.38
CA ALA A 86 -0.83 6.37 16.25
C ALA A 86 -1.24 7.84 16.39
N VAL A 87 -0.29 8.78 16.29
CA VAL A 87 -0.59 10.23 16.28
C VAL A 87 -1.44 10.60 15.07
N ASP A 88 -1.11 10.10 13.90
CA ASP A 88 -1.87 10.39 12.67
C ASP A 88 -3.19 9.61 12.60
N GLU A 89 -3.20 8.36 13.05
CA GLU A 89 -4.41 7.54 13.10
C GLU A 89 -5.48 8.17 14.00
N ARG A 90 -5.11 8.74 15.15
CA ARG A 90 -6.03 9.44 16.05
C ARG A 90 -6.67 10.70 15.48
N ARG A 91 -6.12 11.25 14.40
CA ARG A 91 -6.72 12.38 13.66
C ARG A 91 -7.83 11.94 12.70
N CYS A 92 -7.96 10.63 12.46
CA CYS A 92 -8.93 10.10 11.53
C CYS A 92 -10.30 9.93 12.21
N ALA A 93 -11.37 10.21 11.48
CA ALA A 93 -12.72 9.84 11.93
C ALA A 93 -12.97 8.34 11.67
N PRO A 94 -13.47 7.55 12.64
CA PRO A 94 -13.75 6.13 12.43
C PRO A 94 -14.61 5.85 11.20
N ALA A 95 -15.66 6.64 10.97
CA ALA A 95 -16.52 6.52 9.79
C ALA A 95 -15.76 6.70 8.46
N ALA A 96 -14.75 7.60 8.42
CA ALA A 96 -13.93 7.80 7.23
C ALA A 96 -12.97 6.62 6.99
N LEU A 97 -12.43 6.03 8.06
CA LEU A 97 -11.61 4.82 7.98
C LEU A 97 -12.42 3.63 7.47
N ALA A 98 -13.62 3.40 8.01
CA ALA A 98 -14.53 2.36 7.57
C ALA A 98 -14.93 2.53 6.09
N ALA A 99 -15.29 3.75 5.68
CA ALA A 99 -15.60 4.07 4.29
C ALA A 99 -14.41 3.83 3.35
N SER A 100 -13.19 4.22 3.76
CA SER A 100 -11.97 4.00 2.99
C SER A 100 -11.68 2.50 2.83
N LEU A 101 -11.88 1.71 3.87
CA LEU A 101 -11.67 0.26 3.84
C LEU A 101 -12.65 -0.43 2.88
N ARG A 102 -13.92 -0.03 2.89
CA ARG A 102 -14.95 -0.54 1.97
C ARG A 102 -14.67 -0.17 0.52
N ALA A 103 -14.25 1.08 0.27
CA ALA A 103 -14.03 1.60 -1.08
C ALA A 103 -12.70 1.13 -1.68
N PHE A 104 -11.62 1.14 -0.90
CA PHE A 104 -10.24 0.97 -1.35
C PHE A 104 -9.50 -0.21 -0.71
N GLY A 105 -10.18 -1.02 0.08
CA GLY A 105 -9.63 -2.27 0.60
C GLY A 105 -9.18 -3.20 -0.54
N PRO A 106 -8.16 -4.05 -0.32
CA PRO A 106 -7.66 -4.95 -1.38
C PRO A 106 -8.72 -5.90 -1.94
N GLY A 107 -9.75 -6.20 -1.14
CA GLY A 107 -10.88 -7.03 -1.57
C GLY A 107 -11.87 -6.31 -2.49
N SER A 108 -11.94 -4.99 -2.43
CA SER A 108 -12.89 -4.16 -3.21
C SER A 108 -12.30 -3.63 -4.50
N MET A 109 -10.97 -3.41 -4.54
CA MET A 109 -10.31 -2.88 -5.73
C MET A 109 -10.14 -3.93 -6.82
N THR A 110 -10.34 -3.53 -8.07
CA THR A 110 -10.03 -4.37 -9.23
C THR A 110 -8.52 -4.61 -9.31
N PRO A 111 -8.05 -5.86 -9.44
CA PRO A 111 -6.63 -6.13 -9.62
C PRO A 111 -6.15 -5.64 -10.99
N MET A 112 -4.89 -5.19 -11.05
CA MET A 112 -4.32 -4.55 -12.23
C MET A 112 -3.24 -5.38 -12.94
N TRP A 113 -3.02 -6.62 -12.50
CA TRP A 113 -1.93 -7.47 -12.99
C TRP A 113 -1.92 -7.62 -14.51
N ASP A 114 -3.09 -7.82 -15.12
CA ASP A 114 -3.23 -8.02 -16.57
C ASP A 114 -3.06 -6.73 -17.39
N ARG A 115 -3.04 -5.58 -16.72
CA ARG A 115 -2.95 -4.27 -17.35
C ARG A 115 -1.61 -3.55 -17.14
N LEU A 116 -0.72 -4.13 -16.34
CA LEU A 116 0.57 -3.50 -16.02
C LEU A 116 1.44 -3.28 -17.27
N GLY A 117 1.33 -4.14 -18.28
CA GLY A 117 2.01 -3.97 -19.56
C GLY A 117 1.60 -2.73 -20.37
N GLU A 118 0.48 -2.08 -20.02
CA GLU A 118 0.04 -0.82 -20.64
C GLU A 118 0.79 0.40 -20.08
N LEU A 119 1.47 0.26 -18.93
CA LEU A 119 2.23 1.33 -18.27
C LEU A 119 3.65 1.41 -18.86
N THR A 120 3.87 2.32 -19.79
CA THR A 120 5.15 2.50 -20.48
C THR A 120 6.04 3.57 -19.83
N LEU A 121 5.57 4.22 -18.75
CA LEU A 121 6.34 5.20 -17.97
C LEU A 121 7.32 4.48 -17.02
N PRO A 122 8.44 5.14 -16.63
CA PRO A 122 9.36 4.59 -15.65
C PRO A 122 8.69 4.37 -14.30
N VAL A 123 8.88 3.18 -13.69
CA VAL A 123 8.33 2.80 -12.39
C VAL A 123 9.46 2.43 -11.41
N ALA A 124 9.56 3.13 -10.30
CA ALA A 124 10.41 2.73 -9.18
C ALA A 124 9.55 1.99 -8.14
N ILE A 125 9.98 0.81 -7.73
CA ILE A 125 9.30 -0.03 -6.74
C ILE A 125 10.22 -0.14 -5.52
N LEU A 126 9.69 0.10 -4.32
CA LEU A 126 10.40 -0.08 -3.07
C LEU A 126 9.61 -1.04 -2.16
N ALA A 127 10.33 -1.94 -1.49
CA ALA A 127 9.78 -2.82 -0.46
C ALA A 127 10.79 -2.99 0.68
N GLY A 128 10.34 -3.05 1.90
CA GLY A 128 11.20 -3.35 3.05
C GLY A 128 11.54 -4.83 3.11
N GLU A 129 12.78 -5.16 3.47
CA GLU A 129 13.26 -6.55 3.53
C GLU A 129 12.43 -7.42 4.48
N ARG A 130 11.95 -6.84 5.60
CA ARG A 130 11.12 -7.55 6.59
C ARG A 130 9.66 -7.75 6.13
N ASP A 131 9.24 -7.08 5.06
CA ASP A 131 7.90 -7.20 4.48
C ASP A 131 7.88 -8.21 3.33
N GLY A 132 8.03 -9.49 3.66
CA GLY A 132 8.17 -10.57 2.67
C GLY A 132 7.02 -10.63 1.65
N ALA A 133 5.80 -10.31 2.06
CA ALA A 133 4.64 -10.29 1.17
C ALA A 133 4.78 -9.21 0.09
N TYR A 134 5.24 -8.02 0.46
CA TYR A 134 5.42 -6.93 -0.50
C TYR A 134 6.76 -6.99 -1.25
N VAL A 135 7.78 -7.66 -0.71
CA VAL A 135 8.96 -8.07 -1.50
C VAL A 135 8.51 -8.97 -2.65
N ALA A 136 7.71 -10.01 -2.37
CA ALA A 136 7.19 -10.90 -3.41
C ALA A 136 6.29 -10.16 -4.43
N ALA A 137 5.44 -9.24 -3.95
CA ALA A 137 4.61 -8.38 -4.81
C ALA A 137 5.47 -7.46 -5.69
N GLY A 138 6.51 -6.85 -5.13
CA GLY A 138 7.46 -5.99 -5.85
C GLY A 138 8.22 -6.76 -6.95
N GLN A 139 8.66 -7.96 -6.66
CA GLN A 139 9.27 -8.85 -7.66
C GLN A 139 8.30 -9.24 -8.78
N ARG A 140 7.01 -9.42 -8.47
CA ARG A 140 5.98 -9.68 -9.46
C ARG A 140 5.69 -8.44 -10.31
N LEU A 141 5.62 -7.25 -9.70
CA LEU A 141 5.49 -5.97 -10.40
C LEU A 141 6.66 -5.73 -11.36
N LEU A 142 7.90 -5.95 -10.90
CA LEU A 142 9.11 -5.82 -11.72
C LEU A 142 9.06 -6.66 -13.00
N ARG A 143 8.52 -7.89 -12.90
CA ARG A 143 8.38 -8.78 -14.09
C ARG A 143 7.25 -8.39 -15.03
N ALA A 144 6.23 -7.70 -14.53
CA ALA A 144 5.02 -7.37 -15.28
C ALA A 144 5.06 -5.97 -15.92
N LEU A 145 5.88 -5.08 -15.40
CA LEU A 145 6.02 -3.70 -15.89
C LEU A 145 7.13 -3.62 -16.95
N PRO A 146 6.92 -2.91 -18.08
CA PRO A 146 7.90 -2.78 -19.16
C PRO A 146 9.19 -2.05 -18.78
N ASP A 147 9.07 -1.01 -17.94
CA ASP A 147 10.19 -0.16 -17.48
C ASP A 147 10.11 0.03 -15.97
N ALA A 148 10.71 -0.89 -15.22
CA ALA A 148 10.66 -0.86 -13.77
C ALA A 148 12.00 -1.19 -13.11
N THR A 149 12.21 -0.63 -11.93
CA THR A 149 13.30 -0.99 -11.01
C THR A 149 12.72 -1.40 -9.67
N LEU A 150 13.40 -2.30 -8.95
CA LEU A 150 13.02 -2.72 -7.60
C LEU A 150 14.18 -2.51 -6.64
N THR A 151 13.91 -1.78 -5.56
CA THR A 151 14.81 -1.64 -4.42
C THR A 151 14.22 -2.35 -3.20
N ILE A 152 14.94 -3.31 -2.66
CA ILE A 152 14.61 -3.94 -1.38
C ILE A 152 15.47 -3.24 -0.32
N VAL A 153 14.81 -2.57 0.63
CA VAL A 153 15.47 -1.76 1.66
C VAL A 153 15.85 -2.64 2.85
N PRO A 154 17.16 -2.82 3.14
CA PRO A 154 17.59 -3.71 4.21
C PRO A 154 17.05 -3.27 5.58
N GLY A 155 16.61 -4.23 6.39
CA GLY A 155 16.16 -4.02 7.76
C GLY A 155 14.86 -3.24 7.92
N ALA A 156 14.24 -2.74 6.86
CA ALA A 156 12.97 -2.01 6.91
C ALA A 156 11.76 -2.94 6.76
N GLY A 157 10.62 -2.53 7.34
CA GLY A 157 9.33 -3.21 7.23
C GLY A 157 8.40 -2.55 6.20
N HIS A 158 7.09 -2.64 6.47
CA HIS A 158 6.08 -2.12 5.56
C HIS A 158 6.05 -0.58 5.50
N ARG A 159 6.38 0.10 6.60
CA ARG A 159 6.26 1.56 6.76
C ARG A 159 7.51 2.31 6.32
N LEU A 160 7.95 2.07 5.09
CA LEU A 160 9.19 2.61 4.53
C LEU A 160 9.33 4.13 4.65
N ALA A 161 8.25 4.89 4.53
CA ALA A 161 8.31 6.35 4.65
C ALA A 161 8.78 6.81 6.04
N LEU A 162 8.61 5.99 7.09
CA LEU A 162 9.11 6.24 8.43
C LEU A 162 10.45 5.55 8.67
N GLU A 163 10.58 4.28 8.28
CA GLU A 163 11.74 3.45 8.59
C GLU A 163 12.96 3.75 7.70
N ALA A 164 12.73 4.25 6.49
CA ALA A 164 13.76 4.50 5.48
C ALA A 164 13.40 5.74 4.61
N PRO A 165 13.23 6.93 5.22
CA PRO A 165 12.79 8.13 4.51
C PRO A 165 13.77 8.59 3.44
N GLU A 166 15.07 8.35 3.62
CA GLU A 166 16.11 8.76 2.66
C GLU A 166 16.02 7.95 1.37
N GLU A 167 15.79 6.63 1.46
CA GLU A 167 15.62 5.74 0.32
C GLU A 167 14.34 6.09 -0.46
N VAL A 168 13.25 6.40 0.25
CA VAL A 168 12.01 6.85 -0.37
C VAL A 168 12.21 8.19 -1.07
N ALA A 169 12.87 9.15 -0.41
CA ALA A 169 13.17 10.46 -1.00
C ALA A 169 14.07 10.33 -2.24
N ALA A 170 15.12 9.50 -2.17
CA ALA A 170 15.99 9.23 -3.32
C ALA A 170 15.22 8.63 -4.50
N ALA A 171 14.29 7.72 -4.25
CA ALA A 171 13.46 7.14 -5.29
C ALA A 171 12.49 8.14 -5.92
N ILE A 172 12.08 9.18 -5.22
CA ILE A 172 11.21 10.25 -5.73
C ILE A 172 12.01 11.26 -6.57
N ALA A 173 13.25 11.56 -6.16
CA ALA A 173 14.09 12.59 -6.78
C ALA A 173 14.73 12.14 -8.11
N ASN A 174 15.00 10.85 -8.27
CA ASN A 174 15.62 10.27 -9.48
C ASN A 174 14.61 9.98 -10.59
#